data_2ce322a80bc68c4f32281526818fd56d
#
_entry.id   2ce322a80bc68c4f32281526818fd56d
#
_cell.length_a   1.000
_cell.length_b   1.000
_cell.length_c   1.000
_cell.angle_alpha   90.00
_cell.angle_beta   90.00
_cell.angle_gamma   90.00
#
_symmetry.space_group_name_H-M   'P 1'
#
loop_
_entity.id
_entity.type
_entity.pdbx_description
1 polymer ?
#
loop_
_entity_poly.entity_id
_entity_poly.type
_entity_poly.pdbx_seq_one_letter_code
_entity_poly.pdbx_strand_id
1 'polypeptide(L)'
;DASRALQGVGGVPPPVSAPLEQVQIDHTVIDLIVVDERDRQPIGRPYLTIAIDVFTRCVLGMVVTLEAPSSVSVGLCLAHVACDKRPWLEGLNVEMDWPMSGKPRLLYLDNAAEFKSEALRRGCEQHGIQLDYRPLGQPHYGGIVERIIGTAMQMIHDELPGTTFSNPDQRGDYDSENKAALTLRELE
;
A
#
# COMPACT_ATOMS: atom_id res chain seq x y z
N ASP A 1 -14.92 -9.82 -32.80
CA ASP A 1 -14.30 -10.04 -31.47
C ASP A 1 -12.84 -9.57 -31.34
N ALA A 2 -12.19 -9.17 -32.44
CA ALA A 2 -10.85 -8.58 -32.41
C ALA A 2 -10.81 -7.11 -31.89
N SER A 3 -11.94 -6.39 -31.88
CA SER A 3 -11.98 -4.99 -31.43
C SER A 3 -11.94 -4.82 -29.88
N ARG A 4 -12.19 -5.89 -29.11
CA ARG A 4 -12.07 -5.89 -27.64
C ARG A 4 -10.63 -5.99 -27.15
N ALA A 5 -9.73 -6.53 -27.96
CA ALA A 5 -8.31 -6.69 -27.60
C ALA A 5 -7.46 -5.42 -27.75
N LEU A 6 -8.03 -4.36 -28.36
CA LEU A 6 -7.35 -3.08 -28.63
C LEU A 6 -7.89 -1.89 -27.83
N GLN A 7 -8.85 -2.11 -26.93
CA GLN A 7 -9.17 -1.08 -25.94
C GLN A 7 -8.02 -1.01 -24.95
N GLY A 8 -7.18 0.00 -25.12
CA GLY A 8 -6.11 0.28 -24.18
C GLY A 8 -6.65 0.34 -22.76
N VAL A 9 -5.91 -0.26 -21.83
CA VAL A 9 -6.20 -0.31 -20.38
C VAL A 9 -6.05 1.10 -19.77
N GLY A 10 -6.62 2.11 -20.38
CA GLY A 10 -6.63 3.51 -19.99
C GLY A 10 -8.02 3.93 -19.58
N GLY A 11 -8.47 3.54 -18.39
CA GLY A 11 -9.66 4.16 -17.80
C GLY A 11 -9.42 5.65 -17.58
N VAL A 12 -10.48 6.45 -17.76
CA VAL A 12 -10.43 7.89 -17.43
C VAL A 12 -10.12 8.01 -15.94
N PRO A 13 -9.05 8.72 -15.55
CA PRO A 13 -8.78 8.95 -14.14
C PRO A 13 -9.98 9.55 -13.44
N PRO A 14 -10.22 9.25 -12.15
CA PRO A 14 -11.27 9.91 -11.39
C PRO A 14 -11.16 11.44 -11.53
N PRO A 15 -12.24 12.17 -11.72
CA PRO A 15 -12.22 13.63 -11.82
C PRO A 15 -11.95 14.22 -10.45
N VAL A 16 -10.68 14.53 -10.17
CA VAL A 16 -10.23 15.21 -8.95
C VAL A 16 -9.56 16.52 -9.32
N SER A 17 -9.72 17.54 -8.50
CA SER A 17 -9.25 18.90 -8.75
C SER A 17 -8.24 19.41 -7.71
N ALA A 18 -8.11 18.73 -6.58
CA ALA A 18 -7.25 19.14 -5.48
C ALA A 18 -6.69 17.95 -4.68
N PRO A 19 -5.57 18.16 -3.95
CA PRO A 19 -5.05 17.17 -3.00
C PRO A 19 -6.09 16.79 -1.94
N LEU A 20 -6.06 15.54 -1.47
CA LEU A 20 -6.95 14.97 -0.45
C LEU A 20 -8.43 14.89 -0.86
N GLU A 21 -8.78 15.27 -2.07
CA GLU A 21 -10.14 15.14 -2.56
C GLU A 21 -10.54 13.67 -2.69
N GLN A 22 -9.65 12.84 -3.19
CA GLN A 22 -9.81 11.38 -3.23
C GLN A 22 -8.51 10.69 -2.90
N VAL A 23 -8.57 9.78 -1.93
CA VAL A 23 -7.47 8.91 -1.53
C VAL A 23 -7.83 7.46 -1.81
N GLN A 24 -6.94 6.73 -2.43
CA GLN A 24 -7.05 5.28 -2.64
C GLN A 24 -6.18 4.56 -1.63
N ILE A 25 -6.71 3.51 -1.01
CA ILE A 25 -5.95 2.57 -0.18
C ILE A 25 -6.04 1.19 -0.81
N ASP A 26 -4.90 0.51 -0.79
CA ASP A 26 -4.80 -0.87 -1.22
C ASP A 26 -3.75 -1.61 -0.40
N HIS A 27 -3.76 -2.95 -0.47
CA HIS A 27 -2.75 -3.79 0.18
C HIS A 27 -2.07 -4.72 -0.81
N THR A 28 -0.84 -5.08 -0.45
CA THR A 28 -0.10 -6.11 -1.14
C THR A 28 0.77 -6.89 -0.16
N VAL A 29 1.14 -8.10 -0.52
CA VAL A 29 2.23 -8.82 0.14
C VAL A 29 3.54 -8.29 -0.42
N ILE A 30 4.45 -7.89 0.46
CA ILE A 30 5.78 -7.45 0.03
C ILE A 30 6.59 -8.66 -0.44
N ASP A 31 7.22 -8.53 -1.60
CA ASP A 31 8.03 -9.59 -2.22
C ASP A 31 9.42 -9.72 -1.58
N LEU A 32 9.45 -9.78 -0.25
CA LEU A 32 10.67 -9.88 0.55
C LEU A 32 10.38 -10.67 1.83
N ILE A 33 11.32 -11.52 2.24
CA ILE A 33 11.27 -12.22 3.53
C ILE A 33 12.01 -11.37 4.56
N VAL A 34 11.34 -11.08 5.67
CA VAL A 34 11.94 -10.42 6.83
C VAL A 34 12.37 -11.41 7.89
N VAL A 35 13.30 -10.98 8.74
CA VAL A 35 13.86 -11.79 9.83
C VAL A 35 13.43 -11.24 11.20
N ASP A 36 13.44 -12.12 12.20
CA ASP A 36 13.24 -11.74 13.60
C ASP A 36 14.38 -10.84 14.10
N GLU A 37 14.05 -9.90 14.99
CA GLU A 37 15.03 -8.93 15.51
C GLU A 37 16.08 -9.55 16.43
N ARG A 38 15.75 -10.68 17.10
CA ARG A 38 16.61 -11.28 18.12
C ARG A 38 17.57 -12.30 17.55
N ASP A 39 17.04 -13.26 16.80
CA ASP A 39 17.80 -14.39 16.30
C ASP A 39 18.05 -14.37 14.79
N ARG A 40 17.48 -13.35 14.10
CA ARG A 40 17.63 -13.14 12.64
C ARG A 40 17.14 -14.31 11.81
N GLN A 41 16.21 -15.11 12.36
CA GLN A 41 15.58 -16.19 11.60
C GLN A 41 14.47 -15.65 10.68
N PRO A 42 14.30 -16.22 9.48
CA PRO A 42 13.20 -15.85 8.60
C PRO A 42 11.84 -16.05 9.27
N ILE A 43 10.99 -15.00 9.26
CA ILE A 43 9.67 -15.04 9.88
C ILE A 43 8.53 -14.89 8.87
N GLY A 44 8.83 -14.56 7.61
CA GLY A 44 7.86 -14.52 6.55
C GLY A 44 7.85 -13.22 5.76
N ARG A 45 6.84 -13.09 4.90
CA ARG A 45 6.63 -11.93 4.05
C ARG A 45 5.63 -10.97 4.71
N PRO A 46 5.99 -9.70 4.87
CA PRO A 46 5.07 -8.70 5.42
C PRO A 46 4.03 -8.25 4.40
N TYR A 47 3.01 -7.58 4.90
CA TYR A 47 1.98 -6.90 4.11
C TYR A 47 2.21 -5.39 4.15
N LEU A 48 2.03 -4.75 3.02
CA LEU A 48 1.97 -3.29 2.89
C LEU A 48 0.52 -2.87 2.71
N THR A 49 0.05 -1.94 3.52
CA THR A 49 -1.16 -1.15 3.28
C THR A 49 -0.72 0.27 2.96
N ILE A 50 -1.10 0.79 1.80
CA ILE A 50 -0.61 2.08 1.29
C ILE A 50 -1.76 2.98 0.86
N ALA A 51 -1.67 4.26 1.18
CA ALA A 51 -2.62 5.30 0.80
C ALA A 51 -2.01 6.28 -0.18
N ILE A 52 -2.69 6.51 -1.30
CA ILE A 52 -2.24 7.36 -2.40
C ILE A 52 -3.25 8.46 -2.66
N ASP A 53 -2.78 9.69 -2.75
CA ASP A 53 -3.59 10.81 -3.24
C ASP A 53 -3.77 10.72 -4.76
N VAL A 54 -5.02 10.72 -5.20
CA VAL A 54 -5.33 10.54 -6.63
C VAL A 54 -4.91 11.74 -7.47
N PHE A 55 -4.94 12.94 -6.89
CA PHE A 55 -4.56 14.18 -7.61
C PHE A 55 -3.05 14.32 -7.77
N THR A 56 -2.31 14.26 -6.66
CA THR A 56 -0.85 14.49 -6.64
C THR A 56 -0.04 13.24 -6.97
N ARG A 57 -0.61 12.05 -6.84
CA ARG A 57 0.07 10.75 -6.93
C ARG A 57 1.06 10.50 -5.80
N CYS A 58 1.05 11.31 -4.77
CA CYS A 58 1.90 11.14 -3.60
C CYS A 58 1.40 10.03 -2.69
N VAL A 59 2.34 9.34 -2.07
CA VAL A 59 2.07 8.46 -0.93
C VAL A 59 1.74 9.35 0.26
N LEU A 60 0.54 9.16 0.84
CA LEU A 60 0.08 9.92 2.01
C LEU A 60 0.34 9.18 3.31
N GLY A 61 0.38 7.88 3.27
CA GLY A 61 0.59 7.04 4.43
C GLY A 61 0.77 5.58 4.06
N MET A 62 1.39 4.83 4.96
CA MET A 62 1.59 3.40 4.81
C MET A 62 1.63 2.70 6.16
N VAL A 63 1.42 1.40 6.15
CA VAL A 63 1.58 0.49 7.29
C VAL A 63 2.20 -0.80 6.77
N VAL A 64 3.29 -1.24 7.41
CA VAL A 64 3.93 -2.52 7.15
C VAL A 64 3.69 -3.44 8.34
N THR A 65 3.22 -4.66 8.11
CA THR A 65 2.87 -5.60 9.19
C THR A 65 3.01 -7.04 8.74
N LEU A 66 3.25 -7.96 9.68
CA LEU A 66 3.20 -9.40 9.43
C LEU A 66 1.78 -9.97 9.50
N GLU A 67 0.83 -9.22 10.03
CA GLU A 67 -0.57 -9.62 10.07
C GLU A 67 -1.27 -9.38 8.74
N ALA A 68 -2.15 -10.30 8.37
CA ALA A 68 -2.95 -10.16 7.16
C ALA A 68 -3.79 -8.88 7.19
N PRO A 69 -4.02 -8.24 6.03
CA PRO A 69 -4.80 -7.02 5.92
C PRO A 69 -6.17 -7.14 6.57
N SER A 70 -6.57 -6.07 7.24
CA SER A 70 -7.84 -5.98 7.95
C SER A 70 -8.33 -4.53 8.04
N SER A 71 -9.51 -4.32 8.61
CA SER A 71 -9.99 -2.96 8.91
C SER A 71 -9.07 -2.20 9.87
N VAL A 72 -8.27 -2.90 10.68
CA VAL A 72 -7.29 -2.30 11.58
C VAL A 72 -6.14 -1.70 10.77
N SER A 73 -5.56 -2.44 9.82
CA SER A 73 -4.48 -1.93 8.97
C SER A 73 -4.95 -0.72 8.14
N VAL A 74 -6.19 -0.70 7.66
CA VAL A 74 -6.78 0.48 7.00
C VAL A 74 -6.91 1.65 7.96
N GLY A 75 -7.38 1.42 9.19
CA GLY A 75 -7.50 2.45 10.22
C GLY A 75 -6.16 3.06 10.60
N LEU A 76 -5.13 2.23 10.79
CA LEU A 76 -3.76 2.67 11.05
C LEU A 76 -3.18 3.46 9.87
N CYS A 77 -3.42 3.00 8.64
CA CYS A 77 -3.00 3.73 7.43
C CYS A 77 -3.68 5.09 7.34
N LEU A 78 -4.97 5.20 7.64
CA LEU A 78 -5.69 6.47 7.69
C LEU A 78 -5.16 7.40 8.78
N ALA A 79 -4.83 6.88 9.94
CA ALA A 79 -4.19 7.66 11.00
C ALA A 79 -2.84 8.21 10.51
N HIS A 80 -2.04 7.37 9.82
CA HIS A 80 -0.78 7.81 9.23
C HIS A 80 -0.99 8.85 8.12
N VAL A 81 -2.04 8.74 7.30
CA VAL A 81 -2.41 9.78 6.31
C VAL A 81 -2.68 11.13 6.99
N ALA A 82 -3.41 11.14 8.10
CA ALA A 82 -3.84 12.36 8.76
C ALA A 82 -2.74 13.04 9.59
N CYS A 83 -1.79 12.27 10.12
CA CYS A 83 -0.78 12.75 11.05
C CYS A 83 0.46 13.31 10.36
N ASP A 84 1.19 14.16 11.08
CA ASP A 84 2.55 14.57 10.74
C ASP A 84 3.48 13.36 10.77
N LYS A 85 4.31 13.21 9.76
CA LYS A 85 5.23 12.08 9.60
C LYS A 85 6.54 12.25 10.36
N ARG A 86 6.89 13.47 10.78
CA ARG A 86 8.18 13.74 11.46
C ARG A 86 8.42 12.85 12.68
N PRO A 87 7.48 12.68 13.63
CA PRO A 87 7.73 11.80 14.77
C PRO A 87 7.94 10.33 14.39
N TRP A 88 7.30 9.88 13.32
CA TRP A 88 7.45 8.52 12.82
C TRP A 88 8.81 8.33 12.13
N LEU A 89 9.23 9.26 11.26
CA LEU A 89 10.54 9.26 10.61
C LEU A 89 11.69 9.35 11.64
N GLU A 90 11.55 10.20 12.65
CA GLU A 90 12.49 10.29 13.77
C GLU A 90 12.61 8.95 14.53
N GLY A 91 11.49 8.28 14.77
CA GLY A 91 11.44 6.96 15.40
C GLY A 91 12.17 5.87 14.60
N LEU A 92 12.23 6.00 13.28
CA LEU A 92 12.97 5.12 12.37
C LEU A 92 14.42 5.57 12.10
N ASN A 93 14.84 6.75 12.60
CA ASN A 93 16.10 7.42 12.28
C ASN A 93 16.26 7.70 10.78
N VAL A 94 15.18 8.09 10.11
CA VAL A 94 15.17 8.43 8.68
C VAL A 94 15.16 9.94 8.52
N GLU A 95 16.20 10.48 7.88
CA GLU A 95 16.34 11.90 7.56
C GLU A 95 15.74 12.18 6.17
N MET A 96 14.42 12.41 6.13
CA MET A 96 13.74 12.82 4.91
C MET A 96 12.55 13.73 5.23
N ASP A 97 12.15 14.53 4.26
CA ASP A 97 10.92 15.31 4.31
C ASP A 97 9.74 14.53 3.70
N TRP A 98 8.73 14.27 4.52
CA TRP A 98 7.44 13.72 4.07
C TRP A 98 6.29 14.59 4.58
N PRO A 99 6.08 15.77 3.98
CA PRO A 99 5.12 16.77 4.48
C PRO A 99 3.66 16.43 4.15
N MET A 100 3.41 15.41 3.30
CA MET A 100 2.08 15.07 2.84
C MET A 100 1.25 14.46 3.96
N SER A 101 0.28 15.22 4.45
CA SER A 101 -0.65 14.79 5.48
C SER A 101 -1.98 15.52 5.34
N GLY A 102 -3.02 14.98 5.94
CA GLY A 102 -4.32 15.62 6.01
C GLY A 102 -5.49 14.63 5.97
N LYS A 103 -6.68 15.16 6.23
CA LYS A 103 -7.91 14.37 6.22
C LYS A 103 -8.45 14.22 4.80
N PRO A 104 -8.62 12.99 4.26
CA PRO A 104 -9.27 12.79 2.97
C PRO A 104 -10.73 13.26 2.98
N ARG A 105 -11.20 13.77 1.85
CA ARG A 105 -12.62 14.01 1.64
C ARG A 105 -13.36 12.71 1.29
N LEU A 106 -12.78 11.94 0.37
CA LEU A 106 -13.27 10.65 -0.09
C LEU A 106 -12.17 9.60 0.06
N LEU A 107 -12.51 8.51 0.74
CA LEU A 107 -11.71 7.29 0.77
C LEU A 107 -12.30 6.30 -0.22
N TYR A 108 -11.48 5.85 -1.17
CA TYR A 108 -11.89 4.97 -2.25
C TYR A 108 -11.13 3.64 -2.17
N LEU A 109 -11.85 2.58 -1.85
CA LEU A 109 -11.30 1.27 -1.52
C LEU A 109 -11.66 0.22 -2.57
N ASP A 110 -10.91 -0.89 -2.59
CA ASP A 110 -11.36 -2.07 -3.32
C ASP A 110 -12.57 -2.71 -2.64
N ASN A 111 -13.27 -3.55 -3.39
CA ASN A 111 -14.49 -4.22 -2.95
C ASN A 111 -14.22 -5.51 -2.16
N ALA A 112 -13.01 -5.67 -1.64
CA ALA A 112 -12.60 -6.79 -0.82
C ALA A 112 -13.30 -6.80 0.55
N ALA A 113 -13.46 -7.98 1.13
CA ALA A 113 -14.25 -8.15 2.37
C ALA A 113 -13.66 -7.41 3.57
N GLU A 114 -12.34 -7.33 3.65
CA GLU A 114 -11.59 -6.64 4.71
C GLU A 114 -11.86 -5.14 4.76
N PHE A 115 -12.23 -4.53 3.64
CA PHE A 115 -12.60 -3.12 3.56
C PHE A 115 -14.07 -2.86 3.95
N LYS A 116 -14.92 -3.90 4.00
CA LYS A 116 -16.36 -3.78 4.31
C LYS A 116 -16.66 -3.93 5.78
N SER A 117 -15.90 -3.26 6.62
CA SER A 117 -16.04 -3.27 8.06
C SER A 117 -16.97 -2.16 8.53
N GLU A 118 -17.91 -2.51 9.43
CA GLU A 118 -18.77 -1.55 10.09
C GLU A 118 -17.95 -0.56 10.94
N ALA A 119 -16.85 -1.00 11.55
CA ALA A 119 -15.97 -0.14 12.33
C ALA A 119 -15.31 0.92 11.43
N LEU A 120 -14.81 0.54 10.25
CA LEU A 120 -14.25 1.47 9.27
C LEU A 120 -15.31 2.47 8.79
N ARG A 121 -16.50 1.98 8.45
CA ARG A 121 -17.63 2.84 8.02
C ARG A 121 -17.95 3.90 9.06
N ARG A 122 -18.14 3.49 10.33
CA ARG A 122 -18.43 4.43 11.43
C ARG A 122 -17.29 5.40 11.70
N GLY A 123 -16.04 4.92 11.63
CA GLY A 123 -14.86 5.78 11.78
C GLY A 123 -14.83 6.87 10.71
N CYS A 124 -15.03 6.52 9.44
CA CYS A 124 -15.08 7.49 8.34
C CYS A 124 -16.23 8.49 8.55
N GLU A 125 -17.42 8.00 8.88
CA GLU A 125 -18.60 8.84 9.13
C GLU A 125 -18.37 9.83 10.28
N GLN A 126 -17.81 9.37 11.39
CA GLN A 126 -17.49 10.20 12.56
C GLN A 126 -16.51 11.34 12.22
N HIS A 127 -15.58 11.07 11.32
CA HIS A 127 -14.59 12.06 10.89
C HIS A 127 -15.01 12.84 9.64
N GLY A 128 -16.22 12.63 9.13
CA GLY A 128 -16.72 13.30 7.94
C GLY A 128 -15.93 12.93 6.67
N ILE A 129 -15.44 11.70 6.60
CA ILE A 129 -14.79 11.11 5.43
C ILE A 129 -15.83 10.30 4.68
N GLN A 130 -16.06 10.63 3.42
CA GLN A 130 -16.91 9.83 2.55
C GLN A 130 -16.17 8.51 2.23
N LEU A 131 -16.88 7.39 2.33
CA LEU A 131 -16.35 6.07 2.01
C LEU A 131 -17.07 5.54 0.77
N ASP A 132 -16.31 5.14 -0.24
CA ASP A 132 -16.85 4.54 -1.46
C ASP A 132 -15.98 3.35 -1.91
N TYR A 133 -16.54 2.48 -2.73
CA TYR A 133 -15.90 1.25 -3.18
C TYR A 133 -15.82 1.20 -4.70
N ARG A 134 -14.74 0.61 -5.20
CA ARG A 134 -14.55 0.38 -6.64
C ARG A 134 -15.69 -0.48 -7.20
N PRO A 135 -16.24 -0.15 -8.36
CA PRO A 135 -17.23 -1.00 -9.02
C PRO A 135 -16.64 -2.36 -9.36
N LEU A 136 -17.38 -3.43 -9.12
CA LEU A 136 -16.98 -4.79 -9.49
C LEU A 136 -16.73 -4.88 -11.02
N GLY A 137 -15.64 -5.52 -11.39
CA GLY A 137 -15.28 -5.74 -12.80
C GLY A 137 -14.72 -4.53 -13.55
N GLN A 138 -14.32 -3.47 -12.83
CA GLN A 138 -13.69 -2.28 -13.43
C GLN A 138 -12.28 -2.03 -12.83
N PRO A 139 -11.27 -2.81 -13.18
CA PRO A 139 -9.93 -2.75 -12.59
C PRO A 139 -9.21 -1.42 -12.83
N HIS A 140 -9.55 -0.70 -13.89
CA HIS A 140 -8.92 0.59 -14.24
C HIS A 140 -9.09 1.69 -13.16
N TYR A 141 -10.06 1.58 -12.26
CA TYR A 141 -10.22 2.52 -11.16
C TYR A 141 -9.14 2.35 -10.07
N GLY A 142 -8.42 1.23 -10.03
CA GLY A 142 -7.30 0.97 -9.13
C GLY A 142 -5.91 1.22 -9.71
N GLY A 143 -5.80 1.48 -11.00
CA GLY A 143 -4.54 1.52 -11.72
C GLY A 143 -3.49 2.54 -11.23
N ILE A 144 -3.89 3.50 -10.39
CA ILE A 144 -2.97 4.46 -9.77
C ILE A 144 -2.20 3.81 -8.63
N VAL A 145 -2.91 3.27 -7.65
CA VAL A 145 -2.30 2.63 -6.49
C VAL A 145 -1.54 1.36 -6.91
N GLU A 146 -2.10 0.56 -7.80
CA GLU A 146 -1.44 -0.64 -8.35
C GLU A 146 -0.10 -0.33 -9.01
N ARG A 147 -0.02 0.77 -9.78
CA ARG A 147 1.23 1.19 -10.43
C ARG A 147 2.29 1.62 -9.43
N ILE A 148 1.91 2.35 -8.37
CA ILE A 148 2.83 2.78 -7.33
C ILE A 148 3.33 1.59 -6.53
N ILE A 149 2.44 0.65 -6.17
CA ILE A 149 2.81 -0.62 -5.55
C ILE A 149 3.78 -1.39 -6.45
N GLY A 150 3.49 -1.53 -7.75
CA GLY A 150 4.37 -2.20 -8.70
C GLY A 150 5.76 -1.57 -8.76
N THR A 151 5.85 -0.23 -8.75
CA THR A 151 7.13 0.47 -8.70
C THR A 151 7.89 0.19 -7.41
N ALA A 152 7.21 0.24 -6.25
CA ALA A 152 7.83 -0.07 -4.95
C ALA A 152 8.35 -1.52 -4.89
N MET A 153 7.57 -2.48 -5.39
CA MET A 153 8.01 -3.89 -5.46
C MET A 153 9.22 -4.06 -6.38
N GLN A 154 9.27 -3.36 -7.52
CA GLN A 154 10.42 -3.42 -8.41
C GLN A 154 11.70 -2.87 -7.74
N MET A 155 11.61 -1.78 -6.99
CA MET A 155 12.74 -1.26 -6.22
C MET A 155 13.23 -2.26 -5.16
N ILE A 156 12.29 -2.94 -4.47
CA ILE A 156 12.62 -4.00 -3.51
C ILE A 156 13.38 -5.15 -4.20
N HIS A 157 12.93 -5.58 -5.38
CA HIS A 157 13.58 -6.65 -6.15
C HIS A 157 15.00 -6.27 -6.55
N ASP A 158 15.22 -5.02 -6.94
CA ASP A 158 16.49 -4.57 -7.49
C ASP A 158 17.53 -4.25 -6.41
N GLU A 159 17.09 -3.83 -5.21
CA GLU A 159 17.97 -3.23 -4.22
C GLU A 159 18.11 -4.05 -2.93
N LEU A 160 17.11 -4.88 -2.56
CA LEU A 160 17.07 -5.52 -1.24
C LEU A 160 17.34 -7.03 -1.29
N PRO A 161 18.10 -7.55 -0.29
CA PRO A 161 18.31 -8.99 -0.15
C PRO A 161 17.07 -9.69 0.41
N GLY A 162 16.91 -10.98 0.10
CA GLY A 162 15.78 -11.79 0.61
C GLY A 162 14.50 -11.62 -0.19
N THR A 163 14.57 -10.98 -1.36
CA THR A 163 13.41 -10.84 -2.26
C THR A 163 12.89 -12.21 -2.71
N THR A 164 11.58 -12.34 -2.80
CA THR A 164 10.92 -13.54 -3.33
C THR A 164 10.58 -13.42 -4.80
N PHE A 165 10.81 -12.23 -5.37
CA PHE A 165 10.36 -11.84 -6.69
C PHE A 165 8.84 -12.02 -6.86
N SER A 166 8.24 -11.44 -7.87
CA SER A 166 6.78 -11.51 -8.04
C SER A 166 6.28 -12.91 -8.43
N ASN A 167 7.18 -13.77 -8.91
CA ASN A 167 6.84 -15.15 -9.27
C ASN A 167 8.06 -16.09 -9.18
N PRO A 168 7.82 -17.43 -9.08
CA PRO A 168 8.87 -18.43 -9.00
C PRO A 168 9.83 -18.44 -10.21
N ASP A 169 9.35 -18.13 -11.41
CA ASP A 169 10.16 -18.15 -12.63
C ASP A 169 11.22 -17.03 -12.61
N GLN A 170 10.84 -15.86 -12.10
CA GLN A 170 11.79 -14.74 -11.91
C GLN A 170 12.78 -15.02 -10.78
N ARG A 171 12.33 -15.71 -9.71
CA ARG A 171 13.20 -16.08 -8.60
C ARG A 171 14.25 -17.10 -9.01
N GLY A 172 13.90 -18.09 -9.83
CA GLY A 172 14.79 -19.20 -10.20
C GLY A 172 15.35 -19.91 -8.97
N ASP A 173 16.66 -20.11 -8.94
CA ASP A 173 17.39 -20.78 -7.84
C ASP A 173 17.79 -19.82 -6.69
N TYR A 174 17.27 -18.60 -6.65
CA TYR A 174 17.60 -17.63 -5.60
C TYR A 174 17.02 -18.07 -4.25
N ASP A 175 17.89 -18.26 -3.26
CA ASP A 175 17.54 -18.69 -1.91
C ASP A 175 17.09 -17.50 -1.07
N SER A 176 15.82 -17.14 -1.18
CA SER A 176 15.24 -15.97 -0.52
C SER A 176 15.33 -16.05 1.01
N GLU A 177 15.18 -17.24 1.60
CA GLU A 177 15.21 -17.41 3.05
C GLU A 177 16.62 -17.20 3.61
N ASN A 178 17.63 -17.84 3.02
CA ASN A 178 19.02 -17.67 3.45
C ASN A 178 19.62 -16.29 3.08
N LYS A 179 18.97 -15.56 2.17
CA LYS A 179 19.35 -14.18 1.81
C LYS A 179 18.56 -13.13 2.58
N ALA A 180 17.53 -13.52 3.34
CA ALA A 180 16.76 -12.60 4.17
C ALA A 180 17.66 -11.95 5.22
N ALA A 181 17.62 -10.63 5.31
CA ALA A 181 18.53 -9.87 6.16
C ALA A 181 17.86 -8.72 6.91
N LEU A 182 16.72 -8.21 6.44
CA LEU A 182 16.04 -7.07 7.02
C LEU A 182 14.98 -7.50 8.03
N THR A 183 14.94 -6.82 9.17
CA THR A 183 13.81 -6.89 10.11
C THR A 183 12.63 -6.10 9.55
N LEU A 184 11.44 -6.26 10.16
CA LEU A 184 10.28 -5.49 9.79
C LEU A 184 10.54 -3.98 9.92
N ARG A 185 11.19 -3.56 10.99
CA ARG A 185 11.55 -2.17 11.26
C ARG A 185 12.59 -1.60 10.29
N GLU A 186 13.55 -2.40 9.86
CA GLU A 186 14.56 -1.99 8.88
C GLU A 186 13.98 -1.88 7.46
N LEU A 187 12.87 -2.57 7.19
CA LEU A 187 12.14 -2.47 5.93
C LEU A 187 11.18 -1.25 5.92
N GLU A 188 10.62 -0.88 7.04
CA GLU A 188 9.71 0.24 7.21
C GLU A 188 10.37 1.61 6.93
#